data_e1b91823dc895fb5a98f5fc9208d7963
#
_entry.id   e1b91823dc895fb5a98f5fc9208d7963
#
_cell.length_a   1.000
_cell.length_b   1.000
_cell.length_c   1.000
_cell.angle_alpha   90.00
_cell.angle_beta   90.00
_cell.angle_gamma   90.00
#
_symmetry.space_group_name_H-M   'P 1'
#
loop_
_entity.id
_entity.type
_entity.pdbx_description
1 polymer ?
#
loop_
_entity_poly.entity_id
_entity_poly.type
_entity_poly.pdbx_seq_one_letter_code
_entity_poly.pdbx_strand_id
1 'polypeptide(L)'
;LDQRNPEKPFKLSISFKAPHGPFDGFAREFAQRFEEALIPLGATANPKEAARQPEFLRNSLEGPRGWEMAHDHGMQSKTQKLLRDYHRLVEGLDKGIGEILAELDRRGLGGNTVVIFTSDNGHLHGEHGFFGKWLLYEESIRVPLLIADPRLPAKDRGRSSDALVLNIDLAPTMLALGGVPVPAAMQGLSLTPLLSNPSLALRSSFFCEHLYEHDVNSPVLHIVPSEGLRTKNWKYIRYIKNPGPEGEQLFDLAADPQETKNLLTDPGAAEQLDILRKEYERLRTELGPHQSWSLKPAR
;
A
#
# COMPACT_ATOMS: atom_id res chain seq x y z
N LEU A 1 -5.17 -22.31 17.66
CA LEU A 1 -4.73 -23.59 17.05
C LEU A 1 -5.17 -24.82 17.88
N ASP A 2 -5.34 -24.71 19.21
CA ASP A 2 -5.74 -25.82 20.06
C ASP A 2 -7.11 -26.42 19.71
N GLN A 3 -8.01 -25.60 19.21
CA GLN A 3 -9.38 -26.02 18.84
C GLN A 3 -9.50 -26.48 17.37
N ARG A 4 -8.39 -26.53 16.60
CA ARG A 4 -8.44 -26.99 15.22
C ARG A 4 -8.74 -28.48 15.14
N ASN A 5 -9.47 -28.91 14.12
CA ASN A 5 -9.54 -30.31 13.78
C ASN A 5 -8.23 -30.74 13.08
N PRO A 6 -7.43 -31.68 13.64
CA PRO A 6 -6.14 -32.08 13.07
C PRO A 6 -6.26 -32.73 11.69
N GLU A 7 -7.42 -33.34 11.39
CA GLU A 7 -7.69 -33.99 10.12
C GLU A 7 -8.10 -33.05 8.99
N LYS A 8 -8.26 -31.77 9.30
CA LYS A 8 -8.69 -30.77 8.32
C LYS A 8 -7.63 -29.66 8.15
N PRO A 9 -7.45 -29.15 6.93
CA PRO A 9 -6.67 -27.94 6.74
C PRO A 9 -7.28 -26.78 7.50
N PHE A 10 -6.47 -25.80 7.88
CA PHE A 10 -6.93 -24.58 8.54
C PHE A 10 -6.50 -23.33 7.76
N LYS A 11 -7.24 -22.26 7.91
CA LYS A 11 -6.88 -20.91 7.52
C LYS A 11 -7.00 -20.02 8.74
N LEU A 12 -5.92 -19.31 9.06
CA LEU A 12 -5.88 -18.33 10.14
C LEU A 12 -5.50 -16.98 9.56
N SER A 13 -6.28 -15.96 9.85
CA SER A 13 -5.97 -14.57 9.53
C SER A 13 -5.75 -13.81 10.81
N ILE A 14 -4.62 -13.12 10.90
CA ILE A 14 -4.25 -12.31 12.05
C ILE A 14 -4.04 -10.88 11.55
N SER A 15 -4.85 -9.96 12.03
CA SER A 15 -4.73 -8.55 11.71
C SER A 15 -4.20 -7.81 12.94
N PHE A 16 -2.99 -7.28 12.83
CA PHE A 16 -2.41 -6.44 13.86
C PHE A 16 -2.91 -5.00 13.68
N LYS A 17 -3.15 -4.30 14.80
CA LYS A 17 -3.35 -2.86 14.75
C LYS A 17 -2.06 -2.11 14.44
N ALA A 18 -0.95 -2.57 14.99
CA ALA A 18 0.37 -2.01 14.71
C ALA A 18 0.75 -2.21 13.23
N PRO A 19 1.40 -1.24 12.60
CA PRO A 19 1.85 0.06 13.11
C PRO A 19 0.87 1.22 12.89
N HIS A 20 -0.45 0.98 12.77
CA HIS A 20 -1.47 2.03 12.60
C HIS A 20 -1.50 3.00 13.79
N GLY A 21 -1.71 4.28 13.50
CA GLY A 21 -1.85 5.31 14.55
C GLY A 21 -3.03 5.10 15.51
N PRO A 22 -3.03 5.75 16.70
CA PRO A 22 -1.93 6.58 17.22
C PRO A 22 -0.67 5.75 17.45
N PHE A 23 0.51 6.37 17.21
CA PHE A 23 1.80 5.68 17.30
C PHE A 23 2.27 5.57 18.76
N ASP A 24 1.45 4.96 19.61
CA ASP A 24 1.70 4.70 21.02
C ASP A 24 1.33 3.25 21.37
N GLY A 25 1.49 2.88 22.63
CA GLY A 25 1.09 1.55 23.11
C GLY A 25 2.07 0.43 22.72
N PHE A 26 3.29 0.76 22.28
CA PHE A 26 4.36 -0.23 22.12
C PHE A 26 4.76 -0.82 23.49
N ALA A 27 5.26 -2.06 23.49
CA ALA A 27 5.65 -2.72 24.71
C ALA A 27 6.84 -2.01 25.39
N ARG A 28 6.93 -2.08 26.72
CA ARG A 28 7.97 -1.40 27.52
C ARG A 28 9.39 -1.75 27.08
N GLU A 29 9.62 -2.95 26.62
CA GLU A 29 10.94 -3.39 26.13
C GLU A 29 11.41 -2.61 24.90
N PHE A 30 10.49 -2.01 24.13
CA PHE A 30 10.82 -1.18 22.97
C PHE A 30 10.88 0.32 23.30
N ALA A 31 10.53 0.74 24.52
CA ALA A 31 10.37 2.15 24.85
C ALA A 31 11.65 2.98 24.66
N GLN A 32 12.83 2.38 24.86
CA GLN A 32 14.14 3.05 24.69
C GLN A 32 14.76 2.81 23.31
N ARG A 33 14.12 1.98 22.47
CA ARG A 33 14.62 1.76 21.10
C ARG A 33 14.52 3.04 20.30
N PHE A 34 15.52 3.29 19.47
CA PHE A 34 15.62 4.47 18.61
C PHE A 34 15.67 5.82 19.34
N GLU A 35 15.86 5.87 20.68
CA GLU A 35 15.81 7.12 21.45
C GLU A 35 16.79 8.17 20.92
N GLU A 36 18.01 7.74 20.59
CA GLU A 36 19.07 8.60 20.05
C GLU A 36 19.21 8.47 18.51
N ALA A 37 18.27 7.79 17.85
CA ALA A 37 18.32 7.63 16.41
C ALA A 37 17.67 8.81 15.69
N LEU A 38 18.37 9.35 14.72
CA LEU A 38 17.78 10.22 13.69
C LEU A 38 17.22 9.32 12.58
N ILE A 39 15.90 9.17 12.53
CA ILE A 39 15.24 8.36 11.52
C ILE A 39 15.23 9.16 10.20
N PRO A 40 15.80 8.61 9.12
CA PRO A 40 15.80 9.31 7.85
C PRO A 40 14.38 9.42 7.30
N LEU A 41 14.05 10.60 6.78
CA LEU A 41 12.83 10.81 6.01
C LEU A 41 13.01 10.34 4.56
N GLY A 42 11.91 10.02 3.89
CA GLY A 42 11.92 9.77 2.45
C GLY A 42 12.49 10.95 1.68
N ALA A 43 13.12 10.70 0.54
CA ALA A 43 13.81 11.74 -0.24
C ALA A 43 12.88 12.87 -0.69
N THR A 44 11.60 12.61 -0.85
CA THR A 44 10.56 13.59 -1.23
C THR A 44 9.92 14.29 -0.03
N ALA A 45 10.28 13.92 1.21
CA ALA A 45 9.81 14.56 2.44
C ALA A 45 10.61 15.82 2.75
N ASN A 46 10.44 16.83 1.92
CA ASN A 46 11.15 18.11 2.03
C ASN A 46 10.29 19.29 1.54
N PRO A 47 10.61 20.54 1.98
CA PRO A 47 9.84 21.73 1.64
C PRO A 47 9.65 21.99 0.15
N LYS A 48 10.65 21.65 -0.66
CA LYS A 48 10.61 21.88 -2.11
C LYS A 48 9.57 20.99 -2.79
N GLU A 49 9.53 19.72 -2.44
CA GLU A 49 8.57 18.80 -3.01
C GLU A 49 7.15 19.07 -2.50
N ALA A 50 7.01 19.43 -1.21
CA ALA A 50 5.73 19.84 -0.65
C ALA A 50 5.16 21.09 -1.36
N ALA A 51 6.00 22.09 -1.67
CA ALA A 51 5.57 23.32 -2.36
C ALA A 51 5.14 23.10 -3.81
N ARG A 52 5.60 22.03 -4.45
CA ARG A 52 5.27 21.69 -5.85
C ARG A 52 3.87 21.09 -6.02
N GLN A 53 3.30 20.59 -4.95
CA GLN A 53 2.01 19.91 -5.04
C GLN A 53 0.88 20.89 -5.38
N PRO A 54 -0.13 20.46 -6.14
CA PRO A 54 -1.31 21.27 -6.42
C PRO A 54 -1.96 21.79 -5.14
N GLU A 55 -2.50 23.00 -5.19
CA GLU A 55 -3.07 23.67 -4.02
C GLU A 55 -4.19 22.84 -3.38
N PHE A 56 -5.07 22.23 -4.18
CA PHE A 56 -6.17 21.41 -3.68
C PHE A 56 -5.69 20.17 -2.91
N LEU A 57 -4.53 19.60 -3.27
CA LEU A 57 -3.91 18.51 -2.51
C LEU A 57 -3.25 19.03 -1.22
N ARG A 58 -2.55 20.16 -1.27
CA ARG A 58 -1.96 20.76 -0.08
C ARG A 58 -3.01 21.15 0.97
N ASN A 59 -4.21 21.49 0.52
CA ASN A 59 -5.36 21.84 1.37
C ASN A 59 -6.22 20.62 1.75
N SER A 60 -5.85 19.40 1.33
CA SER A 60 -6.53 18.17 1.73
C SER A 60 -6.18 17.74 3.16
N LEU A 61 -6.80 16.66 3.64
CA LEU A 61 -6.56 16.11 4.98
C LEU A 61 -5.07 15.79 5.22
N GLU A 62 -4.37 15.32 4.20
CA GLU A 62 -2.96 14.91 4.28
C GLU A 62 -1.96 16.07 4.24
N GLY A 63 -2.37 17.21 3.67
CA GLY A 63 -1.47 18.32 3.36
C GLY A 63 -0.89 19.01 4.59
N PRO A 64 -1.68 19.57 5.52
CA PRO A 64 -1.15 20.37 6.62
C PRO A 64 -0.15 19.62 7.51
N ARG A 65 -0.44 18.35 7.82
CA ARG A 65 0.43 17.52 8.66
C ARG A 65 1.68 17.08 7.91
N GLY A 66 1.55 16.73 6.64
CA GLY A 66 2.68 16.42 5.79
C GLY A 66 3.60 17.63 5.57
N TRP A 67 3.01 18.81 5.43
CA TRP A 67 3.77 20.07 5.37
C TRP A 67 4.58 20.31 6.65
N GLU A 68 3.97 20.12 7.84
CA GLU A 68 4.69 20.21 9.11
C GLU A 68 5.87 19.22 9.14
N MET A 69 5.65 17.98 8.77
CA MET A 69 6.69 16.95 8.75
C MET A 69 7.81 17.28 7.75
N ALA A 70 7.50 17.82 6.59
CA ALA A 70 8.46 18.21 5.58
C ALA A 70 9.38 19.36 6.03
N HIS A 71 9.03 20.10 7.08
CA HIS A 71 9.77 21.24 7.61
C HIS A 71 10.41 20.99 8.98
N ASP A 72 9.99 19.97 9.70
CA ASP A 72 10.40 19.69 11.10
C ASP A 72 11.31 18.46 11.17
N HIS A 73 12.63 18.66 11.00
CA HIS A 73 13.61 17.58 10.86
C HIS A 73 14.55 17.40 12.07
N GLY A 74 14.49 18.29 13.07
CA GLY A 74 15.41 18.25 14.21
C GLY A 74 15.26 16.97 15.04
N MET A 75 16.35 16.50 15.67
CA MET A 75 16.38 15.31 16.54
C MET A 75 15.24 15.31 17.58
N GLN A 76 14.93 16.47 18.15
CA GLN A 76 13.88 16.63 19.16
C GLN A 76 12.52 17.03 18.59
N SER A 77 12.37 16.96 17.26
CA SER A 77 11.14 17.33 16.59
C SER A 77 10.01 16.36 16.85
N LYS A 78 8.77 16.82 16.67
CA LYS A 78 7.57 15.95 16.73
C LYS A 78 7.61 14.88 15.64
N THR A 79 8.13 15.22 14.46
CA THR A 79 8.32 14.30 13.35
C THR A 79 9.23 13.15 13.76
N GLN A 80 10.40 13.44 14.34
CA GLN A 80 11.33 12.40 14.77
C GLN A 80 10.77 11.54 15.91
N LYS A 81 10.06 12.15 16.84
CA LYS A 81 9.35 11.39 17.88
C LYS A 81 8.34 10.42 17.26
N LEU A 82 7.51 10.90 16.34
CA LEU A 82 6.50 10.09 15.66
C LEU A 82 7.14 8.91 14.90
N LEU A 83 8.22 9.16 14.15
CA LEU A 83 8.91 8.13 13.39
C LEU A 83 9.55 7.08 14.32
N ARG A 84 10.17 7.49 15.43
CA ARG A 84 10.71 6.53 16.41
C ARG A 84 9.61 5.68 17.03
N ASP A 85 8.48 6.28 17.38
CA ASP A 85 7.32 5.55 17.93
C ASP A 85 6.73 4.58 16.90
N TYR A 86 6.63 4.97 15.64
CA TYR A 86 6.26 4.08 14.54
C TYR A 86 7.20 2.87 14.43
N HIS A 87 8.52 3.08 14.47
CA HIS A 87 9.50 1.99 14.39
C HIS A 87 9.44 1.06 15.62
N ARG A 88 9.13 1.59 16.80
CA ARG A 88 8.88 0.78 18.02
C ARG A 88 7.69 -0.15 17.85
N LEU A 89 6.62 0.33 17.17
CA LEU A 89 5.47 -0.52 16.83
C LEU A 89 5.83 -1.59 15.81
N VAL A 90 6.67 -1.27 14.81
CA VAL A 90 7.15 -2.24 13.82
C VAL A 90 8.00 -3.33 14.49
N GLU A 91 8.89 -3.00 15.43
CA GLU A 91 9.62 -4.01 16.21
C GLU A 91 8.70 -4.91 17.02
N GLY A 92 7.66 -4.34 17.63
CA GLY A 92 6.65 -5.12 18.34
C GLY A 92 5.88 -6.07 17.44
N LEU A 93 5.56 -5.61 16.23
CA LEU A 93 4.92 -6.42 15.19
C LEU A 93 5.82 -7.59 14.77
N ASP A 94 7.10 -7.32 14.48
CA ASP A 94 8.09 -8.33 14.09
C ASP A 94 8.26 -9.41 15.17
N LYS A 95 8.37 -9.01 16.43
CA LYS A 95 8.40 -9.94 17.57
C LYS A 95 7.15 -10.82 17.60
N GLY A 96 5.95 -10.23 17.47
CA GLY A 96 4.70 -10.98 17.47
C GLY A 96 4.60 -12.00 16.32
N ILE A 97 5.10 -11.64 15.15
CA ILE A 97 5.20 -12.57 14.01
C ILE A 97 6.17 -13.70 14.34
N GLY A 98 7.33 -13.37 14.90
CA GLY A 98 8.31 -14.38 15.33
C GLY A 98 7.74 -15.40 16.31
N GLU A 99 6.96 -14.95 17.30
CA GLU A 99 6.27 -15.82 18.26
C GLU A 99 5.25 -16.75 17.58
N ILE A 100 4.51 -16.26 16.57
CA ILE A 100 3.57 -17.07 15.78
C ILE A 100 4.30 -18.15 15.00
N LEU A 101 5.40 -17.81 14.34
CA LEU A 101 6.22 -18.75 13.57
C LEU A 101 6.82 -19.84 14.49
N ALA A 102 7.38 -19.44 15.63
CA ALA A 102 7.89 -20.36 16.64
C ALA A 102 6.81 -21.32 17.16
N GLU A 103 5.59 -20.84 17.34
CA GLU A 103 4.48 -21.68 17.78
C GLU A 103 4.03 -22.67 16.69
N LEU A 104 4.08 -22.31 15.42
CA LEU A 104 3.84 -23.24 14.31
C LEU A 104 4.89 -24.36 14.30
N ASP A 105 6.15 -24.02 14.49
CA ASP A 105 7.26 -24.99 14.54
C ASP A 105 7.14 -25.92 15.75
N ARG A 106 6.85 -25.37 16.95
CA ARG A 106 6.65 -26.13 18.18
C ARG A 106 5.52 -27.17 18.04
N ARG A 107 4.53 -26.89 17.20
CA ARG A 107 3.40 -27.80 16.90
C ARG A 107 3.68 -28.75 15.74
N GLY A 108 4.85 -28.71 15.14
CA GLY A 108 5.17 -29.53 13.95
C GLY A 108 4.38 -29.12 12.70
N LEU A 109 3.85 -27.90 12.67
CA LEU A 109 3.02 -27.39 11.56
C LEU A 109 3.81 -26.56 10.54
N GLY A 110 5.00 -26.05 10.92
CA GLY A 110 5.80 -25.14 10.09
C GLY A 110 6.11 -25.71 8.70
N GLY A 111 6.43 -27.02 8.61
CA GLY A 111 6.72 -27.69 7.36
C GLY A 111 5.56 -27.88 6.39
N ASN A 112 4.32 -27.61 6.83
CA ASN A 112 3.09 -27.76 6.01
C ASN A 112 2.13 -26.58 6.16
N THR A 113 2.65 -25.41 6.50
CA THR A 113 1.84 -24.18 6.58
C THR A 113 2.43 -23.11 5.67
N VAL A 114 1.63 -22.64 4.72
CA VAL A 114 2.00 -21.44 3.93
C VAL A 114 1.73 -20.21 4.77
N VAL A 115 2.75 -19.35 4.88
CA VAL A 115 2.63 -18.06 5.57
C VAL A 115 2.62 -16.95 4.54
N ILE A 116 1.61 -16.09 4.61
CA ILE A 116 1.49 -14.88 3.78
C ILE A 116 1.55 -13.67 4.72
N PHE A 117 2.52 -12.79 4.49
CA PHE A 117 2.63 -11.51 5.17
C PHE A 117 2.40 -10.38 4.19
N THR A 118 1.52 -9.44 4.53
CA THR A 118 1.23 -8.25 3.74
C THR A 118 0.64 -7.14 4.61
N SER A 119 0.39 -5.97 4.02
CA SER A 119 -0.36 -4.86 4.60
C SER A 119 -1.59 -4.54 3.76
N ASP A 120 -2.56 -3.86 4.36
CA ASP A 120 -3.76 -3.35 3.67
C ASP A 120 -3.45 -2.12 2.82
N ASN A 121 -2.56 -1.24 3.30
CA ASN A 121 -2.09 -0.03 2.62
C ASN A 121 -0.67 0.33 3.08
N GLY A 122 -0.03 1.21 2.34
CA GLY A 122 1.18 1.91 2.74
C GLY A 122 0.87 3.17 3.54
N HIS A 123 1.86 4.08 3.71
CA HIS A 123 1.67 5.32 4.45
C HIS A 123 2.73 6.36 4.06
N LEU A 124 2.28 7.58 3.82
CA LEU A 124 3.13 8.76 3.61
C LEU A 124 3.54 9.32 4.98
N HIS A 125 4.82 9.52 5.18
CA HIS A 125 5.41 10.12 6.39
C HIS A 125 6.15 11.43 6.08
N GLY A 126 5.50 12.32 5.34
CA GLY A 126 6.06 13.58 4.89
C GLY A 126 6.45 13.59 3.41
N GLU A 127 6.50 12.43 2.76
CA GLU A 127 6.77 12.34 1.33
C GLU A 127 5.79 13.20 0.56
N HIS A 128 6.28 13.92 -0.44
CA HIS A 128 5.53 14.88 -1.25
C HIS A 128 4.87 16.01 -0.45
N GLY A 129 5.16 16.14 0.85
CA GLY A 129 4.47 17.06 1.76
C GLY A 129 3.13 16.54 2.25
N PHE A 130 2.94 15.23 2.27
CA PHE A 130 1.71 14.59 2.74
C PHE A 130 1.95 13.64 3.93
N PHE A 131 0.89 13.41 4.71
CA PHE A 131 0.89 12.45 5.80
C PHE A 131 -0.43 11.68 5.80
N GLY A 132 -0.36 10.37 5.55
CA GLY A 132 -1.54 9.53 5.50
C GLY A 132 -1.47 8.48 4.38
N LYS A 133 -2.62 8.08 3.86
CA LYS A 133 -2.71 6.94 2.94
C LYS A 133 -3.78 7.08 1.85
N TRP A 134 -4.30 8.29 1.65
CA TRP A 134 -5.48 8.49 0.81
C TRP A 134 -5.14 8.92 -0.62
N LEU A 135 -3.86 9.15 -0.91
CA LEU A 135 -3.37 9.52 -2.24
C LEU A 135 -2.73 8.31 -2.93
N LEU A 136 -2.74 8.30 -4.27
CA LEU A 136 -2.28 7.15 -5.05
C LEU A 136 -0.76 7.15 -5.35
N TYR A 137 0.06 7.77 -4.49
CA TYR A 137 1.52 7.67 -4.55
C TYR A 137 2.00 6.27 -4.12
N GLU A 138 3.17 5.84 -4.60
CA GLU A 138 3.72 4.51 -4.29
C GLU A 138 3.82 4.25 -2.79
N GLU A 139 4.18 5.25 -1.98
CA GLU A 139 4.25 5.13 -0.52
C GLU A 139 2.90 4.74 0.12
N SER A 140 1.81 5.11 -0.50
CA SER A 140 0.46 4.80 -0.04
C SER A 140 -0.08 3.47 -0.59
N ILE A 141 0.20 3.15 -1.87
CA ILE A 141 -0.42 2.00 -2.54
C ILE A 141 0.48 0.77 -2.62
N ARG A 142 1.80 0.93 -2.49
CA ARG A 142 2.76 -0.18 -2.55
C ARG A 142 3.01 -0.74 -1.17
N VAL A 143 2.65 -2.01 -0.97
CA VAL A 143 2.78 -2.71 0.31
C VAL A 143 3.73 -3.90 0.19
N PRO A 144 4.35 -4.36 1.30
CA PRO A 144 5.11 -5.59 1.28
C PRO A 144 4.18 -6.79 1.00
N LEU A 145 4.70 -7.76 0.26
CA LEU A 145 4.08 -9.08 0.13
C LEU A 145 5.15 -10.15 0.17
N LEU A 146 5.07 -11.03 1.16
CA LEU A 146 5.93 -12.20 1.28
C LEU A 146 5.05 -13.46 1.35
N ILE A 147 5.44 -14.47 0.59
CA ILE A 147 4.78 -15.79 0.61
C ILE A 147 5.85 -16.84 0.89
N ALA A 148 5.77 -17.47 2.05
CA ALA A 148 6.64 -18.57 2.44
C ALA A 148 5.86 -19.87 2.35
N ASP A 149 6.15 -20.69 1.32
CA ASP A 149 5.61 -22.02 1.15
C ASP A 149 6.71 -23.07 1.37
N PRO A 150 6.70 -23.76 2.51
CA PRO A 150 7.73 -24.76 2.82
C PRO A 150 7.67 -25.99 1.93
N ARG A 151 6.60 -26.19 1.16
CA ARG A 151 6.44 -27.31 0.23
C ARG A 151 7.20 -27.09 -1.09
N LEU A 152 7.59 -25.84 -1.39
CA LEU A 152 8.37 -25.54 -2.59
C LEU A 152 9.74 -26.22 -2.55
N PRO A 153 10.24 -26.67 -3.70
CA PRO A 153 11.63 -27.11 -3.83
C PRO A 153 12.61 -26.01 -3.38
N ALA A 154 13.76 -26.41 -2.79
CA ALA A 154 14.73 -25.43 -2.26
C ALA A 154 15.19 -24.41 -3.32
N LYS A 155 15.32 -24.83 -4.59
CA LYS A 155 15.69 -23.95 -5.72
C LYS A 155 14.66 -22.84 -6.01
N ASP A 156 13.41 -22.97 -5.56
CA ASP A 156 12.32 -22.04 -5.82
C ASP A 156 12.02 -21.15 -4.61
N ARG A 157 12.81 -21.27 -3.54
CA ARG A 157 12.69 -20.43 -2.33
C ARG A 157 13.65 -19.23 -2.40
N GLY A 158 13.35 -18.19 -1.60
CA GLY A 158 14.19 -16.99 -1.48
C GLY A 158 14.29 -16.17 -2.77
N ARG A 159 13.26 -16.20 -3.61
CA ARG A 159 13.20 -15.51 -4.89
C ARG A 159 12.29 -14.28 -4.80
N SER A 160 12.51 -13.32 -5.67
CA SER A 160 11.67 -12.13 -5.82
C SER A 160 11.04 -12.06 -7.21
N SER A 161 9.93 -11.35 -7.32
CA SER A 161 9.22 -11.10 -8.58
C SER A 161 8.89 -9.61 -8.70
N ASP A 162 9.06 -9.07 -9.92
CA ASP A 162 8.65 -7.71 -10.28
C ASP A 162 7.24 -7.66 -10.91
N ALA A 163 6.49 -8.76 -10.85
CA ALA A 163 5.14 -8.80 -11.37
C ALA A 163 4.22 -7.83 -10.61
N LEU A 164 3.31 -7.20 -11.34
CA LEU A 164 2.24 -6.44 -10.71
C LEU A 164 1.28 -7.40 -10.00
N VAL A 165 1.21 -7.30 -8.67
CA VAL A 165 0.36 -8.11 -7.80
C VAL A 165 -0.49 -7.21 -6.92
N LEU A 166 -1.69 -7.66 -6.55
CA LEU A 166 -2.68 -6.84 -5.86
C LEU A 166 -3.23 -7.56 -4.62
N ASN A 167 -3.77 -6.81 -3.68
CA ASN A 167 -4.44 -7.37 -2.49
C ASN A 167 -5.58 -8.33 -2.87
N ILE A 168 -6.29 -8.04 -3.96
CA ILE A 168 -7.38 -8.91 -4.45
C ILE A 168 -6.87 -10.26 -4.95
N ASP A 169 -5.58 -10.43 -5.20
CA ASP A 169 -4.95 -11.69 -5.62
C ASP A 169 -4.78 -12.69 -4.47
N LEU A 170 -4.87 -12.21 -3.23
CA LEU A 170 -4.65 -13.07 -2.04
C LEU A 170 -5.72 -14.13 -1.90
N ALA A 171 -6.99 -13.78 -2.10
CA ALA A 171 -8.10 -14.73 -1.97
C ALA A 171 -8.01 -15.87 -2.99
N PRO A 172 -7.87 -15.61 -4.32
CA PRO A 172 -7.70 -16.69 -5.29
C PRO A 172 -6.40 -17.48 -5.07
N THR A 173 -5.33 -16.85 -4.56
CA THR A 173 -4.10 -17.55 -4.20
C THR A 173 -4.32 -18.53 -3.05
N MET A 174 -4.99 -18.11 -1.99
CA MET A 174 -5.32 -18.99 -0.86
C MET A 174 -6.19 -20.18 -1.27
N LEU A 175 -7.19 -19.96 -2.14
CA LEU A 175 -8.03 -21.05 -2.68
C LEU A 175 -7.18 -22.03 -3.49
N ALA A 176 -6.34 -21.54 -4.40
CA ALA A 176 -5.46 -22.37 -5.21
C ALA A 176 -4.47 -23.19 -4.35
N LEU A 177 -3.86 -22.58 -3.33
CA LEU A 177 -2.96 -23.25 -2.39
C LEU A 177 -3.69 -24.33 -1.57
N GLY A 178 -4.98 -24.15 -1.31
CA GLY A 178 -5.84 -25.11 -0.63
C GLY A 178 -6.47 -26.17 -1.55
N GLY A 179 -6.16 -26.15 -2.85
CA GLY A 179 -6.74 -27.08 -3.83
C GLY A 179 -8.23 -26.83 -4.13
N VAL A 180 -8.72 -25.62 -3.84
CA VAL A 180 -10.11 -25.22 -4.08
C VAL A 180 -10.19 -24.43 -5.40
N PRO A 181 -11.15 -24.75 -6.29
CA PRO A 181 -11.34 -23.97 -7.52
C PRO A 181 -11.60 -22.49 -7.24
N VAL A 182 -10.94 -21.62 -8.00
CA VAL A 182 -11.15 -20.16 -7.90
C VAL A 182 -12.44 -19.80 -8.62
N PRO A 183 -13.44 -19.19 -7.96
CA PRO A 183 -14.67 -18.74 -8.62
C PRO A 183 -14.40 -17.70 -9.72
N ALA A 184 -15.09 -17.85 -10.86
CA ALA A 184 -14.91 -16.95 -12.02
C ALA A 184 -15.30 -15.48 -11.73
N ALA A 185 -16.09 -15.22 -10.70
CA ALA A 185 -16.45 -13.87 -10.27
C ALA A 185 -15.33 -13.15 -9.51
N MET A 186 -14.24 -13.82 -9.14
CA MET A 186 -13.09 -13.17 -8.50
C MET A 186 -12.28 -12.42 -9.55
N GLN A 187 -12.05 -11.12 -9.32
CA GLN A 187 -11.25 -10.27 -10.21
C GLN A 187 -9.73 -10.47 -10.02
N GLY A 188 -9.31 -10.93 -8.85
CA GLY A 188 -7.92 -11.22 -8.54
C GLY A 188 -7.40 -12.46 -9.25
N LEU A 189 -6.09 -12.56 -9.40
CA LEU A 189 -5.38 -13.68 -10.04
C LEU A 189 -4.62 -14.49 -8.99
N SER A 190 -4.56 -15.82 -9.12
CA SER A 190 -3.72 -16.62 -8.25
C SER A 190 -2.23 -16.31 -8.47
N LEU A 191 -1.51 -16.07 -7.39
CA LEU A 191 -0.06 -15.83 -7.39
C LEU A 191 0.76 -17.14 -7.40
N THR A 192 0.11 -18.30 -7.32
CA THR A 192 0.83 -19.60 -7.28
C THR A 192 1.79 -19.82 -8.47
N PRO A 193 1.51 -19.37 -9.71
CA PRO A 193 2.45 -19.50 -10.80
C PRO A 193 3.76 -18.74 -10.59
N LEU A 194 3.73 -17.61 -9.86
CA LEU A 194 4.93 -16.81 -9.55
C LEU A 194 5.86 -17.53 -8.57
N LEU A 195 5.35 -18.44 -7.74
CA LEU A 195 6.15 -19.19 -6.78
C LEU A 195 7.16 -20.10 -7.47
N SER A 196 6.82 -20.62 -8.65
CA SER A 196 7.73 -21.44 -9.48
C SER A 196 8.41 -20.66 -10.61
N ASN A 197 7.78 -19.62 -11.13
CA ASN A 197 8.30 -18.77 -12.20
C ASN A 197 8.13 -17.28 -11.86
N PRO A 198 9.07 -16.66 -11.11
CA PRO A 198 8.96 -15.26 -10.69
C PRO A 198 9.07 -14.25 -11.82
N SER A 199 9.51 -14.66 -13.02
CA SER A 199 9.59 -13.78 -14.19
C SER A 199 8.27 -13.67 -14.96
N LEU A 200 7.23 -14.38 -14.53
CA LEU A 200 5.92 -14.34 -15.19
C LEU A 200 5.29 -12.96 -15.01
N ALA A 201 4.67 -12.44 -16.08
CA ALA A 201 3.81 -11.27 -16.00
C ALA A 201 2.36 -11.75 -15.84
N LEU A 202 1.72 -11.40 -14.74
CA LEU A 202 0.30 -11.73 -14.50
C LEU A 202 -0.65 -10.72 -15.15
N ARG A 203 -0.24 -9.44 -15.15
CA ARG A 203 -0.98 -8.33 -15.77
C ARG A 203 -0.02 -7.26 -16.25
N SER A 204 -0.49 -6.47 -17.24
CA SER A 204 0.27 -5.31 -17.76
C SER A 204 -0.08 -4.01 -17.04
N SER A 205 -1.28 -3.93 -16.47
CA SER A 205 -1.80 -2.75 -15.78
C SER A 205 -2.78 -3.14 -14.68
N PHE A 206 -3.07 -2.21 -13.79
CA PHE A 206 -4.20 -2.30 -12.87
C PHE A 206 -4.81 -0.92 -12.65
N PHE A 207 -6.11 -0.93 -12.34
CA PHE A 207 -6.87 0.23 -11.94
C PHE A 207 -6.96 0.29 -10.42
N CYS A 208 -6.77 1.46 -9.85
CA CYS A 208 -6.98 1.71 -8.43
C CYS A 208 -7.89 2.92 -8.25
N GLU A 209 -8.71 2.89 -7.21
CA GLU A 209 -9.64 3.97 -6.91
C GLU A 209 -9.68 4.21 -5.42
N HIS A 210 -9.76 5.48 -5.06
CA HIS A 210 -10.01 5.96 -3.73
C HIS A 210 -11.19 6.93 -3.79
N LEU A 211 -12.38 6.43 -3.48
CA LEU A 211 -13.65 7.16 -3.62
C LEU A 211 -14.19 7.68 -2.30
N TYR A 212 -13.48 7.41 -1.20
CA TYR A 212 -13.90 7.86 0.11
C TYR A 212 -13.65 9.35 0.27
N GLU A 213 -14.70 10.06 0.59
CA GLU A 213 -14.67 11.45 1.00
C GLU A 213 -14.92 11.47 2.51
N HIS A 214 -13.96 11.98 3.27
CA HIS A 214 -14.22 12.20 4.69
C HIS A 214 -15.37 13.18 4.78
N ASP A 215 -16.49 12.71 5.35
CA ASP A 215 -17.63 13.55 5.62
C ASP A 215 -17.25 14.53 6.75
N VAL A 216 -17.57 15.78 6.43
CA VAL A 216 -18.87 16.33 6.53
C VAL A 216 -19.01 17.23 7.75
N ASN A 217 -18.33 16.93 8.83
CA ASN A 217 -18.37 17.81 10.00
C ASN A 217 -17.08 18.62 10.19
N SER A 218 -16.13 18.45 9.28
CA SER A 218 -14.96 19.31 9.20
C SER A 218 -14.99 20.11 7.89
N PRO A 219 -15.40 21.37 7.93
CA PRO A 219 -15.44 22.22 6.74
C PRO A 219 -14.05 22.54 6.17
N VAL A 220 -12.98 22.04 6.79
CA VAL A 220 -11.61 22.49 6.51
C VAL A 220 -10.74 21.42 5.84
N LEU A 221 -10.98 20.13 6.09
CA LEU A 221 -10.11 19.07 5.59
C LEU A 221 -10.94 17.95 4.97
N HIS A 222 -10.80 17.76 3.68
CA HIS A 222 -11.44 16.68 2.93
C HIS A 222 -10.39 15.76 2.31
N ILE A 223 -10.73 14.50 2.13
CA ILE A 223 -9.98 13.54 1.34
C ILE A 223 -10.34 13.79 -0.12
N VAL A 224 -9.34 13.81 -0.99
CA VAL A 224 -9.55 14.07 -2.42
C VAL A 224 -9.79 12.74 -3.14
N PRO A 225 -11.01 12.49 -3.66
CA PRO A 225 -11.28 11.25 -4.37
C PRO A 225 -10.49 11.18 -5.66
N SER A 226 -9.90 10.02 -5.91
CA SER A 226 -9.00 9.81 -7.04
C SER A 226 -9.13 8.41 -7.63
N GLU A 227 -8.81 8.31 -8.89
CA GLU A 227 -8.65 7.07 -9.66
C GLU A 227 -7.27 7.06 -10.30
N GLY A 228 -6.72 5.88 -10.51
CA GLY A 228 -5.41 5.75 -11.11
C GLY A 228 -5.25 4.49 -11.94
N LEU A 229 -4.42 4.60 -12.94
CA LEU A 229 -3.93 3.50 -13.75
C LEU A 229 -2.43 3.32 -13.48
N ARG A 230 -2.02 2.11 -13.13
CA ARG A 230 -0.64 1.74 -12.87
C ARG A 230 -0.22 0.62 -13.82
N THR A 231 0.81 0.86 -14.61
CA THR A 231 1.54 -0.14 -15.40
C THR A 231 2.89 -0.45 -14.73
N LYS A 232 3.72 -1.31 -15.29
CA LYS A 232 5.05 -1.55 -14.73
C LYS A 232 5.89 -0.26 -14.61
N ASN A 233 5.82 0.61 -15.60
CA ASN A 233 6.70 1.77 -15.72
C ASN A 233 5.99 3.12 -15.60
N TRP A 234 4.67 3.15 -15.61
CA TRP A 234 3.93 4.40 -15.65
C TRP A 234 2.79 4.43 -14.66
N LYS A 235 2.47 5.62 -14.16
CA LYS A 235 1.28 5.89 -13.36
C LYS A 235 0.57 7.11 -13.90
N TYR A 236 -0.75 6.97 -14.07
CA TYR A 236 -1.65 8.07 -14.38
C TYR A 236 -2.68 8.18 -13.26
N ILE A 237 -2.85 9.37 -12.71
CA ILE A 237 -3.79 9.67 -11.62
C ILE A 237 -4.76 10.73 -12.09
N ARG A 238 -6.03 10.57 -11.72
CA ARG A 238 -7.10 11.54 -11.95
C ARG A 238 -7.84 11.83 -10.66
N TYR A 239 -7.92 13.10 -10.29
CA TYR A 239 -8.68 13.58 -9.15
C TYR A 239 -10.08 13.97 -9.59
N ILE A 240 -11.09 13.20 -9.18
CA ILE A 240 -12.43 13.17 -9.79
C ILE A 240 -13.15 14.52 -9.67
N LYS A 241 -12.95 15.25 -8.56
CA LYS A 241 -13.60 16.55 -8.31
C LYS A 241 -12.79 17.76 -8.79
N ASN A 242 -11.61 17.53 -9.32
CA ASN A 242 -10.73 18.58 -9.81
C ASN A 242 -10.51 18.39 -11.32
N PRO A 243 -11.50 18.75 -12.17
CA PRO A 243 -11.40 18.53 -13.59
C PRO A 243 -10.34 19.45 -14.23
N GLY A 244 -9.72 18.96 -15.30
CA GLY A 244 -8.71 19.67 -16.08
C GLY A 244 -7.28 19.31 -15.67
N PRO A 245 -6.28 19.98 -16.26
CA PRO A 245 -4.87 19.58 -16.10
C PRO A 245 -4.34 19.62 -14.66
N GLU A 246 -4.91 20.47 -13.80
CA GLU A 246 -4.51 20.51 -12.39
C GLU A 246 -4.97 19.27 -11.61
N GLY A 247 -6.03 18.61 -12.07
CA GLY A 247 -6.59 17.41 -11.46
C GLY A 247 -6.05 16.10 -12.03
N GLU A 248 -4.98 16.14 -12.80
CA GLU A 248 -4.35 14.95 -13.36
C GLU A 248 -2.84 14.92 -13.09
N GLN A 249 -2.28 13.73 -12.95
CA GLN A 249 -0.82 13.55 -12.81
C GLN A 249 -0.37 12.35 -13.66
N LEU A 250 0.83 12.47 -14.22
CA LEU A 250 1.50 11.43 -14.99
C LEU A 250 2.93 11.26 -14.51
N PHE A 251 3.33 10.04 -14.17
CA PHE A 251 4.68 9.72 -13.71
C PHE A 251 5.29 8.58 -14.52
N ASP A 252 6.57 8.73 -14.88
CA ASP A 252 7.43 7.67 -15.41
C ASP A 252 8.17 7.02 -14.23
N LEU A 253 7.67 5.91 -13.73
CA LEU A 253 8.23 5.23 -12.57
C LEU A 253 9.54 4.48 -12.87
N ALA A 254 9.89 4.31 -14.13
CA ALA A 254 11.17 3.74 -14.51
C ALA A 254 12.30 4.79 -14.40
N ALA A 255 12.03 6.03 -14.79
CA ALA A 255 12.97 7.14 -14.71
C ALA A 255 12.88 7.90 -13.38
N ASP A 256 11.70 7.98 -12.79
CA ASP A 256 11.38 8.71 -11.56
C ASP A 256 10.51 7.85 -10.63
N PRO A 257 11.09 6.84 -9.97
CA PRO A 257 10.37 5.96 -9.06
C PRO A 257 9.83 6.67 -7.81
N GLN A 258 10.24 7.92 -7.57
CA GLN A 258 9.80 8.75 -6.46
C GLN A 258 8.72 9.76 -6.84
N GLU A 259 8.19 9.71 -8.06
CA GLU A 259 7.06 10.53 -8.51
C GLU A 259 7.24 12.04 -8.28
N THR A 260 8.47 12.55 -8.50
CA THR A 260 8.83 13.94 -8.26
C THR A 260 8.49 14.86 -9.43
N LYS A 261 8.34 14.31 -10.65
CA LYS A 261 8.09 15.09 -11.87
C LYS A 261 6.77 14.68 -12.51
N ASN A 262 5.74 15.51 -12.35
CA ASN A 262 4.50 15.35 -13.12
C ASN A 262 4.76 15.67 -14.60
N LEU A 263 4.59 14.67 -15.48
CA LEU A 263 4.83 14.75 -16.93
C LEU A 263 3.55 15.07 -17.73
N LEU A 264 2.45 15.43 -17.09
CA LEU A 264 1.16 15.62 -17.75
C LEU A 264 1.23 16.61 -18.91
N THR A 265 2.04 17.66 -18.80
CA THR A 265 2.21 18.72 -19.82
C THR A 265 3.53 18.61 -20.57
N ASP A 266 4.29 17.54 -20.38
CA ASP A 266 5.55 17.32 -21.07
C ASP A 266 5.27 16.82 -22.52
N PRO A 267 5.66 17.54 -23.57
CA PRO A 267 5.43 17.10 -24.95
C PRO A 267 6.07 15.74 -25.26
N GLY A 268 7.17 15.40 -24.61
CA GLY A 268 7.84 14.10 -24.75
C GLY A 268 7.04 12.93 -24.20
N ALA A 269 6.06 13.18 -23.31
CA ALA A 269 5.21 12.16 -22.73
C ALA A 269 3.78 12.11 -23.34
N ALA A 270 3.48 12.95 -24.34
CA ALA A 270 2.13 13.11 -24.88
C ALA A 270 1.57 11.80 -25.47
N GLU A 271 2.37 11.06 -26.23
CA GLU A 271 1.95 9.77 -26.79
C GLU A 271 1.64 8.74 -25.68
N GLN A 272 2.48 8.68 -24.65
CA GLN A 272 2.28 7.79 -23.53
C GLN A 272 1.04 8.15 -22.71
N LEU A 273 0.78 9.45 -22.52
CA LEU A 273 -0.43 9.94 -21.86
C LEU A 273 -1.68 9.49 -22.61
N ASP A 274 -1.71 9.58 -23.94
CA ASP A 274 -2.84 9.13 -24.76
C ASP A 274 -3.07 7.62 -24.64
N ILE A 275 -2.01 6.83 -24.61
CA ILE A 275 -2.09 5.37 -24.40
C ILE A 275 -2.72 5.07 -23.02
N LEU A 276 -2.22 5.72 -21.98
CA LEU A 276 -2.70 5.49 -20.62
C LEU A 276 -4.14 5.97 -20.41
N ARG A 277 -4.53 7.10 -20.99
CA ARG A 277 -5.93 7.56 -20.94
C ARG A 277 -6.88 6.58 -21.64
N LYS A 278 -6.51 6.02 -22.77
CA LYS A 278 -7.32 4.99 -23.48
C LYS A 278 -7.47 3.74 -22.61
N GLU A 279 -6.39 3.27 -22.01
CA GLU A 279 -6.42 2.11 -21.12
C GLU A 279 -7.22 2.40 -19.83
N TYR A 280 -7.06 3.59 -19.26
CA TYR A 280 -7.86 4.06 -18.13
C TYR A 280 -9.36 4.03 -18.44
N GLU A 281 -9.79 4.61 -19.57
CA GLU A 281 -11.21 4.63 -19.96
C GLU A 281 -11.75 3.22 -20.23
N ARG A 282 -10.92 2.34 -20.81
CA ARG A 282 -11.28 0.92 -21.02
C ARG A 282 -11.57 0.23 -19.69
N LEU A 283 -10.62 0.28 -18.75
CA LEU A 283 -10.78 -0.36 -17.43
C LEU A 283 -11.91 0.28 -16.63
N ARG A 284 -12.02 1.60 -16.68
CA ARG A 284 -13.10 2.34 -16.03
C ARG A 284 -14.49 1.88 -16.51
N THR A 285 -14.60 1.64 -17.82
CA THR A 285 -15.85 1.14 -18.43
C THR A 285 -16.14 -0.30 -18.00
N GLU A 286 -15.13 -1.16 -17.94
CA GLU A 286 -15.28 -2.55 -17.53
C GLU A 286 -15.70 -2.68 -16.06
N LEU A 287 -15.22 -1.78 -15.20
CA LEU A 287 -15.58 -1.75 -13.77
C LEU A 287 -17.03 -1.26 -13.53
N GLY A 288 -17.62 -0.59 -14.51
CA GLY A 288 -18.98 -0.05 -14.42
C GLY A 288 -19.05 1.25 -13.59
N PRO A 289 -20.27 1.76 -13.31
CA PRO A 289 -20.46 3.03 -12.63
C PRO A 289 -19.94 2.97 -11.19
N HIS A 290 -19.45 4.10 -10.69
CA HIS A 290 -19.07 4.24 -9.28
C HIS A 290 -20.22 3.80 -8.37
N GLN A 291 -19.97 2.83 -7.52
CA GLN A 291 -20.85 2.57 -6.39
C GLN A 291 -20.51 3.62 -5.33
N SER A 292 -21.32 4.67 -5.22
CA SER A 292 -21.19 5.63 -4.15
C SER A 292 -21.43 4.92 -2.82
N TRP A 293 -20.36 4.67 -2.07
CA TRP A 293 -20.45 4.28 -0.67
C TRP A 293 -20.80 5.53 0.14
N SER A 294 -22.04 6.00 0.03
CA SER A 294 -22.57 6.88 1.05
C SER A 294 -22.73 6.03 2.32
N LEU A 295 -21.86 6.22 3.29
CA LEU A 295 -22.11 5.77 4.64
C LEU A 295 -23.44 6.44 5.07
N LYS A 296 -24.55 5.72 4.97
CA LYS A 296 -25.76 6.14 5.66
C LYS A 296 -25.38 6.23 7.13
N PRO A 297 -25.66 7.36 7.80
CA PRO A 297 -25.42 7.44 9.24
C PRO A 297 -26.15 6.27 9.89
N ALA A 298 -25.45 5.55 10.76
CA ALA A 298 -26.07 4.52 11.59
C ALA A 298 -27.23 5.19 12.35
N ARG A 299 -28.43 4.68 12.16
CA ARG A 299 -29.63 5.13 12.89
C ARG A 299 -29.54 4.75 14.34
#